data_baf5aece6e944f459292f36d7be57a2a
#
_entry.id   baf5aece6e944f459292f36d7be57a2a
#
_cell.length_a   1.000
_cell.length_b   1.000
_cell.length_c   1.000
_cell.angle_alpha   90.00
_cell.angle_beta   90.00
_cell.angle_gamma   90.00
#
_symmetry.space_group_name_H-M   'P 1'
#
loop_
_entity.id
_entity.type
_entity.pdbx_description
1 polymer ?
#
loop_
_entity_poly.entity_id
_entity_poly.type
_entity_poly.pdbx_seq_one_letter_code
_entity_poly.pdbx_strand_id
1 'polypeptide(L)'
;MSSALPSYAEAAAIVAARAAQLAHSRPLVEEVDLAQVDLAAAASRILAEPLLADDDQPPFARSTRDGFACRASEINSHEILSLAGATRAGDAPAGPLPPGAAWEIMTGAPVPTGADAIVMLEHVEIAHVETTPAGIRLLAPRKISAGENIVPQAAQARRGDELLPSGTPINYAQIALAATCGYAALSVFARPKVAILTTGDELVPVNATPAPGQIRNSNAPMLAALVSAAGGDPWILPTAHDNAESLDAALAQATQADLLLLSGGVSAGKFDLVEPALARIGSQFHFTGVRIQPGKPLVFGEVPKRDQHGTKCLFFGLPGNPVSSAVTFLLFAAPILAALAGSRAPAPRFALARLAAETDRRAKPGLTRFLPAFCTFNPPPGQFPSVELVPWQGSGDLAAQARANCFLVIPEDTATLQAGEIVQILLS
;
A
#
# COMPACT_ATOMS: atom_id res chain seq x y z
N MET A 1 -36.10 -5.79 20.09
CA MET A 1 -36.37 -5.78 18.64
C MET A 1 -35.18 -6.44 17.98
N SER A 2 -35.34 -7.64 17.40
CA SER A 2 -34.27 -8.28 16.63
C SER A 2 -34.11 -7.50 15.34
N SER A 3 -33.19 -6.54 15.31
CA SER A 3 -32.81 -5.89 14.06
C SER A 3 -32.19 -6.96 13.16
N ALA A 4 -32.61 -7.04 11.90
CA ALA A 4 -32.00 -7.94 10.92
C ALA A 4 -30.49 -7.65 10.84
N LEU A 5 -29.68 -8.71 10.71
CA LEU A 5 -28.23 -8.53 10.53
C LEU A 5 -27.94 -7.66 9.30
N PRO A 6 -26.98 -6.73 9.38
CA PRO A 6 -26.58 -5.92 8.21
C PRO A 6 -26.06 -6.80 7.07
N SER A 7 -26.32 -6.40 5.84
CA SER A 7 -25.65 -6.93 4.66
C SER A 7 -24.15 -6.63 4.69
N TYR A 8 -23.39 -7.25 3.78
CA TYR A 8 -21.98 -6.87 3.59
C TYR A 8 -21.82 -5.37 3.30
N ALA A 9 -22.64 -4.82 2.40
CA ALA A 9 -22.57 -3.42 2.01
C ALA A 9 -22.86 -2.45 3.16
N GLU A 10 -23.88 -2.75 3.98
CA GLU A 10 -24.22 -1.94 5.16
C GLU A 10 -23.10 -1.98 6.22
N ALA A 11 -22.57 -3.17 6.52
CA ALA A 11 -21.46 -3.31 7.47
C ALA A 11 -20.18 -2.62 6.97
N ALA A 12 -19.86 -2.76 5.67
CA ALA A 12 -18.73 -2.09 5.05
C ALA A 12 -18.88 -0.56 5.09
N ALA A 13 -20.09 -0.03 4.88
CA ALA A 13 -20.36 1.42 5.01
C ALA A 13 -20.14 1.92 6.44
N ILE A 14 -20.56 1.17 7.47
CA ILE A 14 -20.31 1.51 8.87
C ILE A 14 -18.81 1.58 9.16
N VAL A 15 -18.05 0.57 8.72
CA VAL A 15 -16.59 0.51 8.89
C VAL A 15 -15.91 1.65 8.13
N ALA A 16 -16.31 1.93 6.88
CA ALA A 16 -15.76 3.02 6.08
C ALA A 16 -16.02 4.39 6.72
N ALA A 17 -17.23 4.63 7.23
CA ALA A 17 -17.56 5.87 7.96
C ALA A 17 -16.68 6.04 9.20
N ARG A 18 -16.43 4.96 9.96
CA ARG A 18 -15.55 5.00 11.13
C ARG A 18 -14.09 5.22 10.73
N ALA A 19 -13.61 4.57 9.70
CA ALA A 19 -12.27 4.76 9.16
C ALA A 19 -12.04 6.20 8.70
N ALA A 20 -13.01 6.82 8.03
CA ALA A 20 -12.95 8.23 7.63
C ALA A 20 -12.82 9.18 8.82
N GLN A 21 -13.52 8.91 9.94
CA GLN A 21 -13.40 9.71 11.17
C GLN A 21 -11.99 9.58 11.78
N LEU A 22 -11.39 8.39 11.75
CA LEU A 22 -10.04 8.13 12.27
C LEU A 22 -8.96 8.84 11.45
N ALA A 23 -9.10 8.90 10.14
CA ALA A 23 -8.15 9.58 9.26
C ALA A 23 -8.00 11.10 9.57
N HIS A 24 -8.94 11.70 10.28
CA HIS A 24 -8.88 13.09 10.76
C HIS A 24 -8.27 13.22 12.16
N SER A 25 -8.15 12.13 12.93
CA SER A 25 -7.40 12.12 14.18
C SER A 25 -5.91 12.02 13.83
N ARG A 26 -5.06 12.88 14.47
CA ARG A 26 -3.61 12.87 14.21
C ARG A 26 -3.00 11.63 14.86
N PRO A 27 -2.57 10.62 14.08
CA PRO A 27 -1.79 9.50 14.62
C PRO A 27 -0.47 9.99 15.21
N LEU A 28 0.14 9.20 16.09
CA LEU A 28 1.49 9.45 16.57
C LEU A 28 2.45 9.44 15.37
N VAL A 29 3.49 10.28 15.43
CA VAL A 29 4.50 10.42 14.38
C VAL A 29 5.82 9.90 14.90
N GLU A 30 6.59 9.25 14.04
CA GLU A 30 7.95 8.81 14.30
C GLU A 30 8.86 9.11 13.11
N GLU A 31 10.16 9.18 13.32
CA GLU A 31 11.14 9.38 12.25
C GLU A 31 11.71 8.03 11.79
N VAL A 32 11.85 7.88 10.48
CA VAL A 32 12.53 6.74 9.83
C VAL A 32 13.77 7.28 9.11
N ASP A 33 14.94 6.84 9.55
CA ASP A 33 16.23 7.16 8.94
C ASP A 33 16.34 6.48 7.56
N LEU A 34 16.55 7.27 6.50
CA LEU A 34 16.73 6.76 5.14
C LEU A 34 18.13 6.20 4.88
N ALA A 35 19.14 6.59 5.65
CA ALA A 35 20.52 6.13 5.48
C ALA A 35 20.74 4.72 6.07
N GLN A 36 19.91 4.31 7.03
CA GLN A 36 19.96 3.00 7.67
C GLN A 36 18.76 2.12 7.30
N VAL A 37 18.13 2.40 6.18
CA VAL A 37 16.87 1.76 5.82
C VAL A 37 17.03 0.25 5.82
N ASP A 38 16.49 -0.37 6.85
CA ASP A 38 15.77 -1.59 6.65
C ASP A 38 14.59 -1.25 5.69
N LEU A 39 14.79 -1.50 4.39
CA LEU A 39 13.80 -1.19 3.35
C LEU A 39 12.43 -1.81 3.66
N ALA A 40 12.41 -2.91 4.42
CA ALA A 40 11.19 -3.52 4.94
C ALA A 40 10.51 -2.65 6.02
N ALA A 41 11.27 -1.87 6.79
CA ALA A 41 10.69 -1.00 7.82
C ALA A 41 10.08 0.29 7.23
N ALA A 42 10.63 0.81 6.14
CA ALA A 42 10.10 1.98 5.44
C ALA A 42 8.97 1.62 4.47
N ALA A 43 9.04 0.44 3.84
CA ALA A 43 7.95 -0.07 3.01
C ALA A 43 6.69 -0.28 3.86
N SER A 44 5.55 0.15 3.35
CA SER A 44 4.24 0.13 4.04
C SER A 44 4.03 1.19 5.13
N ARG A 45 4.96 2.16 5.29
CA ARG A 45 4.75 3.33 6.14
C ARG A 45 3.96 4.40 5.37
N ILE A 46 3.32 5.27 6.11
CA ILE A 46 2.56 6.39 5.56
C ILE A 46 3.24 7.69 5.97
N LEU A 47 3.49 8.55 4.99
CA LEU A 47 4.13 9.85 5.20
C LEU A 47 3.26 10.74 6.11
N ALA A 48 3.82 11.23 7.21
CA ALA A 48 3.09 12.06 8.18
C ALA A 48 3.09 13.54 7.80
N GLU A 49 4.14 14.00 7.13
CA GLU A 49 4.30 15.38 6.67
C GLU A 49 4.45 15.42 5.15
N PRO A 50 4.08 16.52 4.48
CA PRO A 50 4.32 16.64 3.06
C PRO A 50 5.83 16.66 2.75
N LEU A 51 6.23 16.06 1.63
CA LEU A 51 7.57 16.14 1.11
C LEU A 51 7.66 17.32 0.16
N LEU A 52 8.57 18.24 0.45
CA LEU A 52 8.78 19.46 -0.33
C LEU A 52 10.09 19.36 -1.13
N ALA A 53 10.13 20.01 -2.29
CA ALA A 53 11.37 20.20 -3.04
C ALA A 53 12.29 21.16 -2.29
N ASP A 54 13.51 20.73 -1.95
CA ASP A 54 14.54 21.55 -1.29
C ASP A 54 15.18 22.56 -2.24
N ASP A 55 15.20 22.24 -3.55
CA ASP A 55 15.69 23.08 -4.64
C ASP A 55 14.90 22.82 -5.93
N ASP A 56 15.16 23.62 -6.96
CA ASP A 56 14.63 23.39 -8.31
C ASP A 56 15.04 22.01 -8.84
N GLN A 57 14.11 21.33 -9.50
CA GLN A 57 14.36 20.00 -10.10
C GLN A 57 14.08 19.99 -11.60
N PRO A 58 15.12 19.80 -12.43
CA PRO A 58 16.54 19.76 -12.06
C PRO A 58 17.05 21.14 -11.64
N PRO A 59 18.18 21.21 -10.88
CA PRO A 59 18.71 22.47 -10.34
C PRO A 59 19.34 23.38 -11.40
N PHE A 60 19.54 22.88 -12.60
CA PHE A 60 20.02 23.61 -13.77
C PHE A 60 19.47 23.00 -15.05
N ALA A 61 19.47 23.74 -16.14
CA ALA A 61 19.15 23.19 -17.46
C ALA A 61 20.19 22.14 -17.84
N ARG A 62 19.75 20.94 -18.25
CA ARG A 62 20.65 19.81 -18.52
C ARG A 62 20.39 19.15 -19.88
N SER A 63 21.45 18.58 -20.45
CA SER A 63 21.35 17.80 -21.68
C SER A 63 20.65 16.45 -21.43
N THR A 64 19.81 16.04 -22.38
CA THR A 64 19.22 14.69 -22.43
C THR A 64 19.99 13.74 -23.35
N ARG A 65 20.99 14.25 -24.09
CA ARG A 65 21.75 13.52 -25.09
C ARG A 65 23.22 13.89 -25.03
N ASP A 66 24.08 13.00 -25.52
CA ASP A 66 25.45 13.32 -25.84
C ASP A 66 25.49 14.07 -27.18
N GLY A 67 26.27 15.12 -27.25
CA GLY A 67 26.33 15.95 -28.44
C GLY A 67 26.97 17.30 -28.20
N PHE A 68 26.41 18.32 -28.79
CA PHE A 68 26.96 19.68 -28.76
C PHE A 68 25.87 20.71 -28.43
N ALA A 69 26.09 21.47 -27.37
CA ALA A 69 25.26 22.58 -27.00
C ALA A 69 25.59 23.77 -27.95
N CYS A 70 24.57 24.37 -28.52
CA CYS A 70 24.71 25.45 -29.51
C CYS A 70 23.48 26.36 -29.47
N ARG A 71 23.52 27.43 -30.28
CA ARG A 71 22.30 28.19 -30.59
C ARG A 71 21.66 27.58 -31.84
N ALA A 72 20.38 27.25 -31.74
CA ALA A 72 19.62 26.68 -32.86
C ALA A 72 19.67 27.56 -34.10
N SER A 73 19.65 28.89 -33.96
CA SER A 73 19.76 29.83 -35.05
C SER A 73 21.12 29.77 -35.77
N GLU A 74 22.21 29.56 -35.05
CA GLU A 74 23.56 29.51 -35.59
C GLU A 74 23.82 28.16 -36.28
N ILE A 75 23.50 27.05 -35.64
CA ILE A 75 23.76 25.71 -36.22
C ILE A 75 22.92 25.44 -37.49
N ASN A 76 21.75 26.03 -37.60
CA ASN A 76 20.88 25.91 -38.77
C ASN A 76 21.37 26.71 -40.01
N SER A 77 22.39 27.56 -39.89
CA SER A 77 23.05 28.17 -41.02
C SER A 77 23.89 27.20 -41.84
N HIS A 78 24.14 26.01 -41.29
CA HIS A 78 25.04 24.98 -41.80
C HIS A 78 26.50 25.42 -41.95
N GLU A 79 26.88 26.53 -41.30
CA GLU A 79 28.26 26.95 -41.14
C GLU A 79 28.95 26.15 -40.04
N ILE A 80 30.27 26.17 -40.06
CA ILE A 80 31.05 25.48 -39.00
C ILE A 80 31.05 26.32 -37.74
N LEU A 81 30.53 25.78 -36.64
CA LEU A 81 30.66 26.34 -35.30
C LEU A 81 31.95 25.82 -34.65
N SER A 82 32.78 26.75 -34.12
CA SER A 82 34.04 26.39 -33.45
C SER A 82 33.74 25.65 -32.11
N LEU A 83 34.58 24.67 -31.72
CA LEU A 83 34.48 24.06 -30.43
C LEU A 83 35.13 24.95 -29.35
N ALA A 84 34.31 25.42 -28.39
CA ALA A 84 34.78 26.33 -27.33
C ALA A 84 35.11 25.58 -26.01
N GLY A 85 34.70 24.33 -25.84
CA GLY A 85 34.97 23.53 -24.66
C GLY A 85 34.12 22.27 -24.58
N ALA A 86 34.19 21.59 -23.45
CA ALA A 86 33.44 20.37 -23.14
C ALA A 86 32.98 20.37 -21.69
N THR A 87 31.81 19.76 -21.41
CA THR A 87 31.26 19.61 -20.06
C THR A 87 30.70 18.20 -19.90
N ARG A 88 31.04 17.55 -18.78
CA ARG A 88 30.57 16.23 -18.39
C ARG A 88 29.56 16.33 -17.24
N ALA A 89 28.81 15.28 -17.02
CA ALA A 89 28.01 15.18 -15.83
C ALA A 89 28.91 15.25 -14.56
N GLY A 90 28.53 16.15 -13.64
CA GLY A 90 29.32 16.44 -12.43
C GLY A 90 30.30 17.60 -12.54
N ASP A 91 30.55 18.12 -13.74
CA ASP A 91 31.33 19.35 -13.90
C ASP A 91 30.52 20.56 -13.42
N ALA A 92 31.22 21.61 -13.04
CA ALA A 92 30.62 22.92 -12.78
C ALA A 92 29.96 23.46 -14.07
N PRO A 93 28.88 24.26 -13.96
CA PRO A 93 28.27 24.89 -15.12
C PRO A 93 29.31 25.67 -15.95
N ALA A 94 29.31 25.41 -17.26
CA ALA A 94 30.21 26.13 -18.17
C ALA A 94 29.86 27.62 -18.21
N GLY A 95 30.85 28.42 -18.55
CA GLY A 95 30.64 29.87 -18.84
C GLY A 95 29.70 30.09 -20.04
N PRO A 96 29.46 31.36 -20.40
CA PRO A 96 28.59 31.67 -21.52
C PRO A 96 29.18 31.17 -22.85
N LEU A 97 28.34 30.56 -23.67
CA LEU A 97 28.70 30.07 -24.98
C LEU A 97 29.07 31.28 -25.91
N PRO A 98 30.29 31.35 -26.48
CA PRO A 98 30.66 32.40 -27.41
C PRO A 98 29.75 32.38 -28.67
N PRO A 99 29.56 33.50 -29.34
CA PRO A 99 28.90 33.54 -30.67
C PRO A 99 29.68 32.70 -31.69
N GLY A 100 28.97 31.98 -32.56
CA GLY A 100 29.58 31.12 -33.57
C GLY A 100 30.28 29.90 -33.06
N ALA A 101 30.00 29.51 -31.78
CA ALA A 101 30.61 28.36 -31.14
C ALA A 101 29.60 27.28 -30.74
N ALA A 102 30.12 26.09 -30.58
CA ALA A 102 29.46 24.94 -29.97
C ALA A 102 30.27 24.43 -28.77
N TRP A 103 29.60 23.73 -27.87
CA TRP A 103 30.21 23.17 -26.64
C TRP A 103 29.90 21.69 -26.56
N GLU A 104 30.91 20.87 -26.52
CA GLU A 104 30.70 19.43 -26.36
C GLU A 104 30.05 19.14 -25.01
N ILE A 105 29.00 18.32 -24.98
CA ILE A 105 28.21 18.08 -23.80
C ILE A 105 27.75 16.62 -23.70
N MET A 106 27.84 16.05 -22.50
CA MET A 106 27.36 14.72 -22.22
C MET A 106 25.96 14.74 -21.59
N THR A 107 25.24 13.64 -21.70
CA THR A 107 23.93 13.45 -21.06
C THR A 107 24.01 13.76 -19.55
N GLY A 108 23.07 14.57 -19.06
CA GLY A 108 22.99 15.01 -17.67
C GLY A 108 23.88 16.20 -17.31
N ALA A 109 24.78 16.64 -18.18
CA ALA A 109 25.64 17.78 -17.95
C ALA A 109 24.87 19.11 -18.01
N PRO A 110 25.30 20.15 -17.25
CA PRO A 110 24.70 21.46 -17.28
C PRO A 110 24.91 22.15 -18.65
N VAL A 111 23.84 22.71 -19.19
CA VAL A 111 23.86 23.43 -20.47
C VAL A 111 24.56 24.79 -20.29
N PRO A 112 25.57 25.15 -21.14
CA PRO A 112 26.21 26.45 -21.09
C PRO A 112 25.22 27.58 -21.27
N THR A 113 25.37 28.66 -20.51
CA THR A 113 24.55 29.86 -20.66
C THR A 113 24.63 30.41 -22.09
N GLY A 114 23.46 30.65 -22.69
CA GLY A 114 23.36 31.16 -24.06
C GLY A 114 23.26 30.08 -25.15
N ALA A 115 23.42 28.80 -24.81
CA ALA A 115 22.97 27.72 -25.67
C ALA A 115 21.46 27.49 -25.45
N ASP A 116 20.75 27.21 -26.52
CA ASP A 116 19.31 26.97 -26.52
C ASP A 116 18.91 25.62 -27.14
N ALA A 117 19.89 24.83 -27.62
CA ALA A 117 19.66 23.50 -28.17
C ALA A 117 20.89 22.60 -28.01
N ILE A 118 20.65 21.30 -28.04
CA ILE A 118 21.68 20.26 -28.11
C ILE A 118 21.49 19.46 -29.41
N VAL A 119 22.50 19.49 -30.26
CA VAL A 119 22.56 18.65 -31.45
C VAL A 119 23.30 17.36 -31.13
N MET A 120 22.69 16.20 -31.44
CA MET A 120 23.28 14.90 -31.17
C MET A 120 24.51 14.65 -32.04
N LEU A 121 25.46 13.84 -31.57
CA LEU A 121 26.69 13.46 -32.29
C LEU A 121 26.40 12.91 -33.69
N GLU A 122 25.34 12.14 -33.85
CA GLU A 122 24.96 11.51 -35.11
C GLU A 122 24.43 12.50 -36.17
N HIS A 123 24.17 13.75 -35.77
CA HIS A 123 23.60 14.76 -36.65
C HIS A 123 24.58 15.84 -37.09
N VAL A 124 25.85 15.67 -36.75
CA VAL A 124 26.90 16.64 -37.11
C VAL A 124 28.07 15.98 -37.83
N GLU A 125 28.72 16.76 -38.68
CA GLU A 125 30.05 16.49 -39.19
C GLU A 125 31.06 17.23 -38.31
N ILE A 126 32.08 16.53 -37.85
CA ILE A 126 33.17 17.12 -37.04
C ILE A 126 34.24 17.60 -37.97
N ALA A 127 34.50 18.91 -37.97
CA ALA A 127 35.61 19.53 -38.69
C ALA A 127 36.89 19.40 -37.86
N HIS A 128 37.98 19.05 -38.50
CA HIS A 128 39.27 18.89 -37.86
C HIS A 128 40.30 19.89 -38.40
N VAL A 129 41.20 20.34 -37.51
CA VAL A 129 42.44 21.00 -37.87
C VAL A 129 43.55 20.03 -37.52
N GLU A 130 44.27 19.53 -38.55
CA GLU A 130 45.14 18.38 -38.47
C GLU A 130 44.37 17.14 -37.98
N THR A 131 44.63 16.65 -36.76
CA THR A 131 43.94 15.51 -36.14
C THR A 131 43.00 15.93 -34.98
N THR A 132 42.93 17.20 -34.65
CA THR A 132 42.17 17.75 -33.53
C THR A 132 40.81 18.23 -33.96
N PRO A 133 39.68 17.82 -33.29
CA PRO A 133 38.37 18.39 -33.53
C PRO A 133 38.37 19.90 -33.30
N ALA A 134 38.02 20.69 -34.29
CA ALA A 134 38.07 22.17 -34.25
C ALA A 134 36.68 22.79 -34.37
N GLY A 135 35.69 22.09 -34.89
CA GLY A 135 34.35 22.61 -35.05
C GLY A 135 33.34 21.51 -35.45
N ILE A 136 32.09 21.91 -35.52
CA ILE A 136 30.99 21.06 -35.99
C ILE A 136 30.15 21.74 -37.02
N ARG A 137 29.53 20.98 -37.91
CA ARG A 137 28.55 21.42 -38.89
C ARG A 137 27.35 20.50 -38.88
N LEU A 138 26.12 21.05 -38.91
CA LEU A 138 24.89 20.28 -38.98
C LEU A 138 24.76 19.54 -40.31
N LEU A 139 24.44 18.25 -40.28
CA LEU A 139 24.16 17.47 -41.48
C LEU A 139 22.78 17.82 -42.05
N ALA A 140 22.74 18.17 -43.36
CA ALA A 140 21.47 18.40 -44.06
C ALA A 140 20.70 17.07 -44.27
N PRO A 141 19.36 17.10 -44.36
CA PRO A 141 18.44 18.26 -44.33
C PRO A 141 17.90 18.61 -42.92
N ARG A 142 18.57 18.15 -41.86
CA ARG A 142 18.08 18.33 -40.46
C ARG A 142 18.04 19.83 -40.09
N LYS A 143 17.02 20.16 -39.27
CA LYS A 143 16.92 21.45 -38.56
C LYS A 143 16.78 21.19 -37.06
N ILE A 144 17.37 22.04 -36.26
CA ILE A 144 17.36 21.98 -34.80
C ILE A 144 16.43 23.09 -34.28
N SER A 145 15.57 22.75 -33.34
CA SER A 145 14.68 23.72 -32.70
C SER A 145 15.24 24.18 -31.36
N ALA A 146 14.96 25.41 -30.99
CA ALA A 146 15.25 25.85 -29.62
C ALA A 146 14.52 24.95 -28.58
N GLY A 147 15.22 24.60 -27.51
CA GLY A 147 14.75 23.63 -26.50
C GLY A 147 15.04 22.18 -26.84
N GLU A 148 15.53 21.86 -28.06
CA GLU A 148 15.76 20.46 -28.46
C GLU A 148 16.83 19.81 -27.59
N ASN A 149 16.50 18.64 -27.04
CA ASN A 149 17.34 17.82 -26.13
C ASN A 149 17.79 18.53 -24.83
N ILE A 150 17.09 19.56 -24.38
CA ILE A 150 17.31 20.25 -23.11
C ILE A 150 16.13 20.00 -22.18
N VAL A 151 16.40 19.60 -20.94
CA VAL A 151 15.46 19.72 -19.82
C VAL A 151 15.75 21.06 -19.13
N PRO A 152 14.82 22.01 -19.12
CA PRO A 152 15.00 23.29 -18.44
C PRO A 152 15.19 23.10 -16.91
N GLN A 153 15.85 24.06 -16.27
CA GLN A 153 15.82 24.18 -14.82
C GLN A 153 14.37 24.25 -14.32
N ALA A 154 14.11 23.63 -13.18
CA ALA A 154 12.79 23.58 -12.54
C ALA A 154 11.66 22.97 -13.42
N ALA A 155 12.00 22.21 -14.47
CA ALA A 155 10.99 21.60 -15.34
C ALA A 155 10.13 20.53 -14.64
N GLN A 156 10.62 19.95 -13.56
CA GLN A 156 9.92 18.91 -12.80
C GLN A 156 9.28 19.46 -11.51
N ALA A 157 9.99 20.33 -10.79
CA ALA A 157 9.50 21.01 -9.60
C ALA A 157 10.34 22.27 -9.32
N ARG A 158 9.74 23.23 -8.66
CA ARG A 158 10.43 24.41 -8.12
C ARG A 158 10.69 24.21 -6.64
N ARG A 159 11.72 24.85 -6.14
CA ARG A 159 12.00 24.91 -4.71
C ARG A 159 10.75 25.30 -3.92
N GLY A 160 10.40 24.48 -2.91
CA GLY A 160 9.24 24.66 -2.04
C GLY A 160 7.94 24.04 -2.56
N ASP A 161 7.92 23.49 -3.78
CA ASP A 161 6.74 22.75 -4.27
C ASP A 161 6.49 21.51 -3.42
N GLU A 162 5.21 21.23 -3.13
CA GLU A 162 4.79 19.97 -2.51
C GLU A 162 4.84 18.85 -3.54
N LEU A 163 5.78 17.93 -3.37
CA LEU A 163 5.98 16.78 -4.25
C LEU A 163 5.09 15.59 -3.86
N LEU A 164 4.92 15.37 -2.56
CA LEU A 164 4.08 14.32 -2.01
C LEU A 164 3.29 14.86 -0.82
N PRO A 165 1.97 14.68 -0.78
CA PRO A 165 1.17 15.08 0.39
C PRO A 165 1.36 14.10 1.55
N SER A 166 1.13 14.58 2.77
CA SER A 166 0.92 13.71 3.94
C SER A 166 -0.15 12.66 3.63
N GLY A 167 -0.04 11.46 4.19
CA GLY A 167 -0.92 10.32 3.90
C GLY A 167 -0.52 9.50 2.68
N THR A 168 0.61 9.83 2.04
CA THR A 168 1.16 9.07 0.91
C THR A 168 1.83 7.78 1.42
N PRO A 169 1.46 6.59 0.89
CA PRO A 169 2.19 5.36 1.16
C PRO A 169 3.61 5.42 0.60
N ILE A 170 4.59 5.00 1.39
CA ILE A 170 6.00 5.04 1.02
C ILE A 170 6.40 3.71 0.37
N ASN A 171 6.99 3.81 -0.83
CA ASN A 171 7.65 2.71 -1.53
C ASN A 171 9.01 3.18 -2.07
N TYR A 172 9.67 2.37 -2.89
CA TYR A 172 10.99 2.69 -3.45
C TYR A 172 11.04 4.04 -4.19
N ALA A 173 9.97 4.43 -4.88
CA ALA A 173 9.93 5.68 -5.65
C ALA A 173 9.87 6.91 -4.74
N GLN A 174 9.05 6.87 -3.67
CA GLN A 174 8.97 7.94 -2.68
C GLN A 174 10.30 8.08 -1.91
N ILE A 175 10.96 6.96 -1.59
CA ILE A 175 12.30 6.97 -0.95
C ILE A 175 13.33 7.64 -1.88
N ALA A 176 13.36 7.27 -3.16
CA ALA A 176 14.27 7.86 -4.13
C ALA A 176 14.04 9.38 -4.29
N LEU A 177 12.76 9.80 -4.36
CA LEU A 177 12.41 11.22 -4.44
C LEU A 177 12.84 11.98 -3.18
N ALA A 178 12.58 11.44 -2.00
CA ALA A 178 13.00 12.04 -0.74
C ALA A 178 14.54 12.20 -0.67
N ALA A 179 15.28 11.16 -1.05
CA ALA A 179 16.73 11.22 -1.10
C ALA A 179 17.24 12.29 -2.11
N THR A 180 16.57 12.44 -3.25
CA THR A 180 16.89 13.50 -4.22
C THR A 180 16.69 14.89 -3.64
N CYS A 181 15.71 15.07 -2.74
CA CYS A 181 15.42 16.32 -2.04
C CYS A 181 16.21 16.49 -0.72
N GLY A 182 17.26 15.69 -0.48
CA GLY A 182 18.13 15.84 0.68
C GLY A 182 17.55 15.36 2.02
N TYR A 183 16.43 14.64 2.03
CA TYR A 183 15.87 14.09 3.25
C TYR A 183 16.71 12.89 3.72
N ALA A 184 17.37 13.02 4.87
CA ALA A 184 18.07 11.92 5.52
C ALA A 184 17.11 11.03 6.33
N ALA A 185 15.98 11.57 6.76
CA ALA A 185 14.91 10.87 7.47
C ALA A 185 13.53 11.35 6.99
N LEU A 186 12.51 10.54 7.19
CA LEU A 186 11.11 10.88 6.90
C LEU A 186 10.27 10.83 8.18
N SER A 187 9.43 11.85 8.38
CA SER A 187 8.33 11.81 9.35
C SER A 187 7.23 10.88 8.83
N VAL A 188 6.94 9.82 9.56
CA VAL A 188 5.92 8.83 9.19
C VAL A 188 4.95 8.61 10.34
N PHE A 189 3.72 8.21 10.04
CA PHE A 189 2.80 7.81 11.08
C PHE A 189 3.28 6.55 11.78
N ALA A 190 3.20 6.52 13.13
CA ALA A 190 3.54 5.36 13.93
C ALA A 190 2.64 4.16 13.58
N ARG A 191 3.18 2.95 13.70
CA ARG A 191 2.40 1.74 13.48
C ARG A 191 1.35 1.59 14.59
N PRO A 192 0.06 1.43 14.29
CA PRO A 192 -0.96 1.17 15.30
C PRO A 192 -0.67 -0.13 16.05
N LYS A 193 -0.75 -0.10 17.37
CA LYS A 193 -0.60 -1.29 18.19
C LYS A 193 -1.88 -2.12 18.14
N VAL A 194 -1.78 -3.38 17.75
CA VAL A 194 -2.93 -4.29 17.59
C VAL A 194 -2.81 -5.45 18.56
N ALA A 195 -3.66 -5.47 19.59
CA ALA A 195 -3.76 -6.59 20.50
C ALA A 195 -4.52 -7.75 19.83
N ILE A 196 -3.98 -8.96 19.91
CA ILE A 196 -4.58 -10.18 19.41
C ILE A 196 -4.85 -11.10 20.60
N LEU A 197 -6.12 -11.29 20.92
CA LEU A 197 -6.59 -12.11 22.02
C LEU A 197 -7.41 -13.30 21.48
N THR A 198 -6.97 -14.51 21.76
CA THR A 198 -7.69 -15.74 21.44
C THR A 198 -8.35 -16.30 22.69
N THR A 199 -9.52 -16.90 22.54
CA THR A 199 -10.23 -17.57 23.64
C THR A 199 -10.57 -18.99 23.25
N GLY A 200 -10.55 -19.91 24.20
CA GLY A 200 -10.90 -21.31 24.02
C GLY A 200 -10.04 -22.23 24.88
N ASP A 201 -10.68 -23.06 25.71
CA ASP A 201 -9.98 -24.06 26.54
C ASP A 201 -9.39 -25.21 25.71
N GLU A 202 -9.86 -25.34 24.44
CA GLU A 202 -9.30 -26.30 23.49
C GLU A 202 -7.95 -25.85 22.90
N LEU A 203 -7.58 -24.57 23.04
CA LEU A 203 -6.41 -23.99 22.37
C LEU A 203 -5.13 -24.27 23.17
N VAL A 204 -4.14 -24.83 22.49
CA VAL A 204 -2.77 -24.97 23.01
C VAL A 204 -1.76 -24.21 22.19
N PRO A 205 -0.60 -23.81 22.75
CA PRO A 205 0.48 -23.17 22.00
C PRO A 205 0.93 -24.00 20.78
N VAL A 206 1.46 -23.33 19.75
CA VAL A 206 1.86 -23.99 18.48
C VAL A 206 2.94 -25.06 18.67
N ASN A 207 3.79 -24.93 19.69
CA ASN A 207 4.85 -25.88 20.04
C ASN A 207 4.41 -27.00 20.97
N ALA A 208 3.18 -26.99 21.48
CA ALA A 208 2.65 -28.05 22.34
C ALA A 208 2.09 -29.20 21.51
N THR A 209 2.09 -30.39 22.08
CA THR A 209 1.37 -31.55 21.53
C THR A 209 -0.06 -31.53 22.06
N PRO A 210 -1.10 -31.39 21.20
CA PRO A 210 -2.48 -31.39 21.66
C PRO A 210 -2.89 -32.69 22.29
N ALA A 211 -3.59 -32.62 23.42
CA ALA A 211 -4.31 -33.74 23.98
C ALA A 211 -5.61 -34.03 23.21
N PRO A 212 -6.30 -35.14 23.41
CA PRO A 212 -7.62 -35.38 22.83
C PRO A 212 -8.58 -34.22 23.11
N GLY A 213 -9.18 -33.63 22.07
CA GLY A 213 -10.08 -32.48 22.17
C GLY A 213 -9.37 -31.10 22.09
N GLN A 214 -8.05 -31.08 22.09
CA GLN A 214 -7.28 -29.86 21.95
C GLN A 214 -6.78 -29.63 20.50
N ILE A 215 -6.60 -28.37 20.13
CA ILE A 215 -6.03 -27.95 18.85
C ILE A 215 -4.99 -26.86 19.08
N ARG A 216 -4.03 -26.75 18.16
CA ARG A 216 -3.05 -25.65 18.18
C ARG A 216 -3.68 -24.33 17.81
N ASN A 217 -3.33 -23.28 18.54
CA ASN A 217 -3.77 -21.91 18.23
C ASN A 217 -3.10 -21.43 16.93
N SER A 218 -3.78 -21.60 15.80
CA SER A 218 -3.34 -21.12 14.48
C SER A 218 -3.77 -19.69 14.19
N ASN A 219 -4.83 -19.20 14.84
CA ASN A 219 -5.38 -17.87 14.56
C ASN A 219 -4.46 -16.75 15.05
N ALA A 220 -3.83 -16.89 16.21
CA ALA A 220 -2.95 -15.85 16.74
C ALA A 220 -1.77 -15.52 15.79
N PRO A 221 -0.95 -16.48 15.32
CA PRO A 221 0.12 -16.19 14.37
C PRO A 221 -0.40 -15.76 13.00
N MET A 222 -1.53 -16.28 12.53
CA MET A 222 -2.14 -15.85 11.26
C MET A 222 -2.58 -14.39 11.32
N LEU A 223 -3.28 -13.99 12.39
CA LEU A 223 -3.71 -12.60 12.59
C LEU A 223 -2.52 -11.66 12.76
N ALA A 224 -1.46 -12.10 13.47
CA ALA A 224 -0.23 -11.31 13.60
C ALA A 224 0.42 -11.05 12.23
N ALA A 225 0.47 -12.05 11.36
CA ALA A 225 0.98 -11.90 10.00
C ALA A 225 0.12 -10.93 9.17
N LEU A 226 -1.21 -11.03 9.26
CA LEU A 226 -2.15 -10.13 8.59
C LEU A 226 -2.02 -8.69 9.09
N VAL A 227 -1.89 -8.49 10.40
CA VAL A 227 -1.67 -7.18 11.03
C VAL A 227 -0.36 -6.56 10.53
N SER A 228 0.73 -7.32 10.54
CA SER A 228 2.04 -6.84 10.04
C SER A 228 1.98 -6.46 8.57
N ALA A 229 1.35 -7.29 7.73
CA ALA A 229 1.18 -7.02 6.30
C ALA A 229 0.30 -5.77 6.03
N ALA A 230 -0.65 -5.48 6.94
CA ALA A 230 -1.50 -4.29 6.87
C ALA A 230 -0.86 -3.04 7.54
N GLY A 231 0.40 -3.10 7.97
CA GLY A 231 1.14 -1.95 8.52
C GLY A 231 0.96 -1.71 10.02
N GLY A 232 0.36 -2.64 10.76
CA GLY A 232 0.22 -2.58 12.22
C GLY A 232 1.36 -3.27 12.96
N ASP A 233 1.41 -3.04 14.27
CA ASP A 233 2.32 -3.68 15.23
C ASP A 233 1.54 -4.73 16.05
N PRO A 234 1.67 -6.06 15.74
CA PRO A 234 0.91 -7.10 16.41
C PRO A 234 1.42 -7.40 17.82
N TRP A 235 0.52 -7.40 18.77
CA TRP A 235 0.78 -7.77 20.15
C TRP A 235 -0.07 -8.99 20.53
N ILE A 236 0.52 -10.19 20.44
CA ILE A 236 -0.17 -11.44 20.80
C ILE A 236 -0.22 -11.55 22.33
N LEU A 237 -1.43 -11.63 22.87
CA LEU A 237 -1.70 -11.87 24.26
C LEU A 237 -1.78 -13.38 24.56
N PRO A 238 -1.57 -13.80 25.83
CA PRO A 238 -1.87 -15.16 26.23
C PRO A 238 -3.33 -15.52 25.92
N THR A 239 -3.59 -16.75 25.51
CA THR A 239 -4.95 -17.26 25.28
C THR A 239 -5.76 -17.18 26.59
N ALA A 240 -6.92 -16.54 26.54
CA ALA A 240 -7.82 -16.47 27.68
C ALA A 240 -8.63 -17.78 27.80
N HIS A 241 -8.83 -18.24 29.03
CA HIS A 241 -9.74 -19.34 29.31
C HIS A 241 -11.19 -18.90 29.16
N ASP A 242 -12.08 -19.86 28.89
CA ASP A 242 -13.52 -19.65 28.75
C ASP A 242 -14.21 -19.39 30.10
N ASN A 243 -13.69 -18.42 30.87
CA ASN A 243 -14.29 -17.92 32.10
C ASN A 243 -14.18 -16.37 32.20
N ALA A 244 -15.07 -15.81 33.00
CA ALA A 244 -15.19 -14.34 33.08
C ALA A 244 -13.93 -13.68 33.66
N GLU A 245 -13.27 -14.27 34.65
CA GLU A 245 -12.10 -13.71 35.33
C GLU A 245 -10.91 -13.60 34.36
N SER A 246 -10.60 -14.70 33.66
CA SER A 246 -9.53 -14.74 32.66
C SER A 246 -9.77 -13.75 31.53
N LEU A 247 -11.00 -13.67 31.02
CA LEU A 247 -11.36 -12.78 29.93
C LEU A 247 -11.33 -11.31 30.36
N ASP A 248 -11.85 -10.95 31.54
CA ASP A 248 -11.83 -9.60 32.07
C ASP A 248 -10.38 -9.11 32.30
N ALA A 249 -9.50 -9.97 32.81
CA ALA A 249 -8.08 -9.66 32.98
C ALA A 249 -7.38 -9.43 31.63
N ALA A 250 -7.64 -10.30 30.65
CA ALA A 250 -7.09 -10.18 29.30
C ALA A 250 -7.59 -8.91 28.58
N LEU A 251 -8.88 -8.58 28.68
CA LEU A 251 -9.48 -7.38 28.11
C LEU A 251 -8.91 -6.10 28.74
N ALA A 252 -8.67 -6.09 30.05
CA ALA A 252 -8.06 -4.93 30.72
C ALA A 252 -6.66 -4.59 30.17
N GLN A 253 -5.92 -5.59 29.72
CA GLN A 253 -4.63 -5.43 29.06
C GLN A 253 -4.81 -5.08 27.58
N ALA A 254 -5.66 -5.82 26.86
CA ALA A 254 -5.87 -5.69 25.43
C ALA A 254 -6.37 -4.30 25.00
N THR A 255 -7.23 -3.68 25.83
CA THR A 255 -7.81 -2.36 25.52
C THR A 255 -6.83 -1.19 25.62
N GLN A 256 -5.58 -1.43 26.00
CA GLN A 256 -4.50 -0.44 25.90
C GLN A 256 -3.98 -0.28 24.45
N ALA A 257 -4.29 -1.23 23.55
CA ALA A 257 -3.95 -1.14 22.13
C ALA A 257 -4.86 -0.14 21.39
N ASP A 258 -4.51 0.18 20.15
CA ASP A 258 -5.33 1.02 19.27
C ASP A 258 -6.46 0.22 18.63
N LEU A 259 -6.20 -1.05 18.35
CA LEU A 259 -7.14 -2.02 17.83
C LEU A 259 -7.01 -3.33 18.61
N LEU A 260 -8.13 -3.94 18.96
CA LEU A 260 -8.22 -5.27 19.57
C LEU A 260 -8.88 -6.24 18.59
N LEU A 261 -8.21 -7.34 18.31
CA LEU A 261 -8.74 -8.49 17.59
C LEU A 261 -8.98 -9.62 18.56
N LEU A 262 -10.25 -9.98 18.76
CA LEU A 262 -10.63 -11.16 19.52
C LEU A 262 -10.93 -12.30 18.54
N SER A 263 -10.41 -13.49 18.76
CA SER A 263 -10.70 -14.66 17.94
C SER A 263 -11.18 -15.82 18.80
N GLY A 264 -12.40 -16.26 18.53
CA GLY A 264 -13.14 -17.20 19.36
C GLY A 264 -14.16 -16.50 20.27
N GLY A 265 -15.10 -17.24 20.83
CA GLY A 265 -16.09 -16.76 21.81
C GLY A 265 -17.09 -15.71 21.29
N VAL A 266 -17.28 -15.56 19.97
CA VAL A 266 -18.18 -14.57 19.34
C VAL A 266 -19.33 -15.21 18.55
N SER A 267 -19.61 -16.48 18.79
CA SER A 267 -20.72 -17.20 18.15
C SER A 267 -21.98 -17.11 19.01
N ALA A 268 -23.16 -17.14 18.44
CA ALA A 268 -24.45 -17.11 19.16
C ALA A 268 -24.71 -18.34 20.05
N GLY A 269 -23.66 -18.96 20.59
CA GLY A 269 -23.70 -20.15 21.48
C GLY A 269 -23.94 -19.78 22.93
N LYS A 270 -24.48 -20.74 23.71
CA LYS A 270 -24.72 -20.58 25.15
C LYS A 270 -23.47 -20.26 26.00
N PHE A 271 -22.27 -20.40 25.42
CA PHE A 271 -20.98 -20.22 26.09
C PHE A 271 -20.20 -19.00 25.57
N ASP A 272 -20.88 -18.08 24.85
CA ASP A 272 -20.26 -16.90 24.34
C ASP A 272 -20.10 -15.87 25.48
N LEU A 273 -18.89 -15.69 25.97
CA LEU A 273 -18.57 -14.79 27.07
C LEU A 273 -18.02 -13.45 26.60
N VAL A 274 -17.63 -13.31 25.31
CA VAL A 274 -16.92 -12.13 24.80
C VAL A 274 -17.83 -10.90 24.74
N GLU A 275 -19.03 -10.99 24.14
CA GLU A 275 -19.95 -9.85 24.08
C GLU A 275 -20.37 -9.35 25.49
N PRO A 276 -20.77 -10.23 26.46
CA PRO A 276 -21.02 -9.82 27.81
C PRO A 276 -19.82 -9.17 28.53
N ALA A 277 -18.60 -9.68 28.29
CA ALA A 277 -17.40 -9.12 28.90
C ALA A 277 -17.09 -7.72 28.34
N LEU A 278 -17.19 -7.55 27.03
CA LEU A 278 -17.07 -6.23 26.39
C LEU A 278 -18.13 -5.26 26.89
N ALA A 279 -19.38 -5.69 27.03
CA ALA A 279 -20.44 -4.84 27.56
C ALA A 279 -20.16 -4.36 29.00
N ARG A 280 -19.59 -5.22 29.87
CA ARG A 280 -19.21 -4.86 31.26
C ARG A 280 -18.17 -3.74 31.34
N ILE A 281 -17.28 -3.66 30.35
CA ILE A 281 -16.25 -2.59 30.28
C ILE A 281 -16.73 -1.34 29.55
N GLY A 282 -18.02 -1.23 29.24
CA GLY A 282 -18.63 -0.05 28.63
C GLY A 282 -18.45 0.07 27.12
N SER A 283 -18.33 -1.04 26.42
CA SER A 283 -18.20 -1.05 24.97
C SER A 283 -19.47 -0.56 24.27
N GLN A 284 -19.27 0.16 23.17
CA GLN A 284 -20.31 0.52 22.21
C GLN A 284 -20.19 -0.39 20.99
N PHE A 285 -21.24 -1.15 20.71
CA PHE A 285 -21.30 -2.04 19.56
C PHE A 285 -21.87 -1.28 18.34
N HIS A 286 -21.20 -1.38 17.20
CA HIS A 286 -21.70 -0.87 15.93
C HIS A 286 -22.55 -1.92 15.21
N PHE A 287 -22.12 -3.20 15.25
CA PHE A 287 -22.92 -4.34 14.83
C PHE A 287 -22.42 -5.66 15.48
N THR A 288 -23.36 -6.62 15.60
CA THR A 288 -23.10 -7.97 16.10
C THR A 288 -23.61 -9.00 15.09
N GLY A 289 -22.79 -9.34 14.13
CA GLY A 289 -23.09 -10.19 12.99
C GLY A 289 -23.29 -9.46 11.68
N VAL A 290 -22.96 -10.16 10.58
CA VAL A 290 -23.06 -9.64 9.19
C VAL A 290 -23.57 -10.75 8.28
N ARG A 291 -24.35 -10.43 7.26
CA ARG A 291 -24.86 -11.38 6.25
C ARG A 291 -23.77 -11.75 5.22
N ILE A 292 -22.72 -12.44 5.69
CA ILE A 292 -21.62 -12.96 4.87
C ILE A 292 -21.36 -14.43 5.13
N GLN A 293 -20.66 -15.09 4.23
CA GLN A 293 -20.16 -16.45 4.34
C GLN A 293 -18.76 -16.57 3.70
N PRO A 294 -17.74 -17.03 4.46
CA PRO A 294 -17.72 -17.28 5.91
C PRO A 294 -17.67 -15.95 6.69
N GLY A 295 -17.93 -15.98 8.00
CA GLY A 295 -17.73 -14.83 8.87
C GLY A 295 -19.00 -14.19 9.45
N LYS A 296 -20.16 -14.85 9.36
CA LYS A 296 -21.43 -14.34 9.91
C LYS A 296 -21.34 -13.77 11.34
N PRO A 297 -20.70 -14.43 12.34
CA PRO A 297 -20.63 -13.91 13.71
C PRO A 297 -19.50 -12.89 13.91
N LEU A 298 -19.43 -11.90 13.07
CA LEU A 298 -18.48 -10.78 13.21
C LEU A 298 -19.06 -9.69 14.10
N VAL A 299 -18.30 -9.26 15.11
CA VAL A 299 -18.66 -8.14 15.99
C VAL A 299 -17.72 -6.97 15.74
N PHE A 300 -18.24 -5.75 15.68
CA PHE A 300 -17.44 -4.52 15.60
C PHE A 300 -17.93 -3.50 16.61
N GLY A 301 -17.00 -2.83 17.28
CA GLY A 301 -17.31 -1.80 18.25
C GLY A 301 -16.09 -1.03 18.74
N GLU A 302 -16.30 -0.26 19.79
CA GLU A 302 -15.28 0.54 20.45
C GLU A 302 -15.45 0.48 21.97
N VAL A 303 -14.34 0.58 22.69
CA VAL A 303 -14.30 0.59 24.15
C VAL A 303 -13.45 1.77 24.64
N PRO A 304 -13.84 2.49 25.69
CA PRO A 304 -13.01 3.54 26.28
C PRO A 304 -11.67 2.97 26.77
N LYS A 305 -10.54 3.58 26.37
CA LYS A 305 -9.25 3.29 27.00
C LYS A 305 -9.25 3.85 28.44
N ARG A 306 -8.51 3.19 29.30
CA ARG A 306 -8.27 3.68 30.67
C ARG A 306 -7.13 4.70 30.68
N ASP A 307 -7.19 5.69 29.76
CA ASP A 307 -6.22 6.76 29.68
C ASP A 307 -6.86 8.10 30.14
N GLN A 308 -6.02 9.11 30.39
CA GLN A 308 -6.47 10.45 30.80
C GLN A 308 -7.04 11.27 29.62
N HIS A 309 -6.97 10.76 28.39
CA HIS A 309 -7.32 11.48 27.17
C HIS A 309 -8.67 11.10 26.59
N GLY A 310 -9.37 10.12 27.20
CA GLY A 310 -10.67 9.65 26.72
C GLY A 310 -10.59 8.98 25.33
N THR A 311 -9.42 8.46 24.97
CA THR A 311 -9.25 7.74 23.71
C THR A 311 -10.00 6.42 23.73
N LYS A 312 -10.27 5.85 22.54
CA LYS A 312 -11.00 4.60 22.41
C LYS A 312 -10.12 3.55 21.74
N CYS A 313 -10.21 2.32 22.22
CA CYS A 313 -9.74 1.14 21.52
C CYS A 313 -10.86 0.61 20.64
N LEU A 314 -10.62 0.47 19.35
CA LEU A 314 -11.54 -0.21 18.45
C LEU A 314 -11.38 -1.72 18.61
N PHE A 315 -12.45 -2.49 18.41
CA PHE A 315 -12.34 -3.94 18.48
C PHE A 315 -13.14 -4.65 17.40
N PHE A 316 -12.61 -5.79 16.97
CA PHE A 316 -13.34 -6.77 16.18
C PHE A 316 -13.35 -8.10 16.94
N GLY A 317 -14.55 -8.64 17.14
CA GLY A 317 -14.74 -10.03 17.52
C GLY A 317 -14.83 -10.88 16.25
N LEU A 318 -13.74 -11.58 15.94
CA LEU A 318 -13.61 -12.41 14.74
C LEU A 318 -14.07 -13.84 15.02
N PRO A 319 -14.66 -14.56 14.05
CA PRO A 319 -15.02 -15.96 14.20
C PRO A 319 -13.81 -16.82 14.57
N GLY A 320 -14.01 -17.89 15.38
CA GLY A 320 -12.95 -18.82 15.74
C GLY A 320 -12.39 -19.64 14.56
N ASN A 321 -13.18 -19.88 13.51
CA ASN A 321 -12.72 -20.57 12.31
C ASN A 321 -11.72 -19.71 11.49
N PRO A 322 -10.54 -20.25 11.12
CA PRO A 322 -9.45 -19.46 10.56
C PRO A 322 -9.76 -18.77 9.22
N VAL A 323 -10.44 -19.46 8.28
CA VAL A 323 -10.83 -18.83 7.00
C VAL A 323 -11.80 -17.68 7.22
N SER A 324 -12.73 -17.82 8.19
CA SER A 324 -13.65 -16.75 8.58
C SER A 324 -12.90 -15.56 9.17
N SER A 325 -11.93 -15.81 10.07
CA SER A 325 -11.10 -14.78 10.69
C SER A 325 -10.30 -14.00 9.64
N ALA A 326 -9.69 -14.69 8.69
CA ALA A 326 -8.93 -14.06 7.62
C ALA A 326 -9.83 -13.19 6.72
N VAL A 327 -10.96 -13.71 6.25
CA VAL A 327 -11.92 -12.96 5.41
C VAL A 327 -12.42 -11.73 6.14
N THR A 328 -12.86 -11.86 7.40
CA THR A 328 -13.40 -10.73 8.17
C THR A 328 -12.33 -9.70 8.52
N PHE A 329 -11.08 -10.12 8.76
CA PHE A 329 -9.96 -9.22 8.90
C PHE A 329 -9.75 -8.40 7.62
N LEU A 330 -9.61 -9.03 6.48
CA LEU A 330 -9.36 -8.36 5.19
C LEU A 330 -10.47 -7.38 4.81
N LEU A 331 -11.72 -7.74 5.07
CA LEU A 331 -12.88 -6.91 4.70
C LEU A 331 -13.10 -5.73 5.64
N PHE A 332 -12.85 -5.87 6.95
CA PHE A 332 -13.32 -4.93 7.95
C PHE A 332 -12.21 -4.40 8.87
N ALA A 333 -11.34 -5.27 9.38
CA ALA A 333 -10.29 -4.84 10.31
C ALA A 333 -9.13 -4.13 9.58
N ALA A 334 -8.71 -4.63 8.42
CA ALA A 334 -7.64 -4.03 7.64
C ALA A 334 -7.91 -2.58 7.22
N PRO A 335 -9.11 -2.17 6.75
CA PRO A 335 -9.44 -0.76 6.53
C PRO A 335 -9.33 0.11 7.77
N ILE A 336 -9.80 -0.35 8.93
CA ILE A 336 -9.65 0.39 10.19
C ILE A 336 -8.18 0.53 10.56
N LEU A 337 -7.39 -0.54 10.42
CA LEU A 337 -5.96 -0.51 10.69
C LEU A 337 -5.22 0.45 9.76
N ALA A 338 -5.56 0.45 8.47
CA ALA A 338 -5.01 1.40 7.50
C ALA A 338 -5.35 2.86 7.85
N ALA A 339 -6.58 3.13 8.31
CA ALA A 339 -6.98 4.45 8.77
C ALA A 339 -6.21 4.89 10.02
N LEU A 340 -6.04 4.00 11.01
CA LEU A 340 -5.23 4.24 12.20
C LEU A 340 -3.76 4.49 11.85
N ALA A 341 -3.24 3.86 10.79
CA ALA A 341 -1.90 4.08 10.26
C ALA A 341 -1.77 5.37 9.40
N GLY A 342 -2.83 6.16 9.26
CA GLY A 342 -2.81 7.44 8.53
C GLY A 342 -3.13 7.34 7.04
N SER A 343 -3.60 6.20 6.53
CA SER A 343 -4.01 6.07 5.12
C SER A 343 -5.22 6.96 4.81
N ARG A 344 -5.15 7.68 3.68
CA ARG A 344 -6.27 8.54 3.20
C ARG A 344 -7.36 7.78 2.45
N ALA A 345 -7.06 6.55 2.01
CA ALA A 345 -8.01 5.71 1.26
C ALA A 345 -8.06 4.28 1.81
N PRO A 346 -8.48 4.12 3.09
CA PRO A 346 -8.56 2.81 3.73
C PRO A 346 -9.74 2.02 3.14
N ALA A 347 -9.45 0.95 2.39
CA ALA A 347 -10.46 0.08 1.79
C ALA A 347 -9.93 -1.34 1.60
N PRO A 348 -10.81 -2.36 1.57
CA PRO A 348 -10.43 -3.71 1.15
C PRO A 348 -9.91 -3.70 -0.29
N ARG A 349 -8.98 -4.58 -0.62
CA ARG A 349 -8.38 -4.66 -1.94
C ARG A 349 -9.13 -5.63 -2.82
N PHE A 350 -9.82 -5.11 -3.83
CA PHE A 350 -10.52 -5.93 -4.82
C PHE A 350 -9.87 -5.83 -6.20
N ALA A 351 -10.04 -6.90 -6.99
CA ALA A 351 -9.66 -6.93 -8.40
C ALA A 351 -10.75 -7.64 -9.22
N LEU A 352 -10.66 -7.56 -10.53
CA LEU A 352 -11.52 -8.30 -11.46
C LEU A 352 -10.75 -9.45 -12.09
N ALA A 353 -11.42 -10.59 -12.23
CA ALA A 353 -10.88 -11.79 -12.86
C ALA A 353 -11.97 -12.49 -13.67
N ARG A 354 -11.59 -13.33 -14.65
CA ARG A 354 -12.49 -14.20 -15.41
C ARG A 354 -12.61 -15.53 -14.69
N LEU A 355 -13.84 -15.94 -14.41
CA LEU A 355 -14.12 -17.22 -13.75
C LEU A 355 -13.82 -18.39 -14.70
N ALA A 356 -12.98 -19.33 -14.26
CA ALA A 356 -12.56 -20.46 -15.07
C ALA A 356 -13.63 -21.56 -15.20
N ALA A 357 -14.41 -21.77 -14.13
CA ALA A 357 -15.44 -22.80 -14.07
C ALA A 357 -16.67 -22.32 -13.31
N GLU A 358 -17.84 -22.82 -13.64
CA GLU A 358 -19.10 -22.50 -12.97
C GLU A 358 -19.02 -22.81 -11.45
N THR A 359 -19.63 -21.94 -10.63
CA THR A 359 -19.73 -22.20 -9.18
C THR A 359 -20.88 -23.15 -8.86
N ASP A 360 -20.72 -23.97 -7.81
CA ASP A 360 -21.77 -24.92 -7.37
C ASP A 360 -23.06 -24.19 -6.95
N ARG A 361 -24.20 -24.73 -7.38
CA ARG A 361 -25.56 -24.22 -7.12
C ARG A 361 -26.02 -24.30 -5.66
N ARG A 362 -25.21 -24.80 -4.73
CA ARG A 362 -25.56 -24.94 -3.30
C ARG A 362 -25.54 -23.63 -2.52
N ALA A 363 -25.67 -22.50 -3.22
CA ALA A 363 -25.67 -21.19 -2.61
C ALA A 363 -26.87 -20.97 -1.67
N LYS A 364 -26.60 -20.52 -0.44
CA LYS A 364 -27.63 -19.98 0.44
C LYS A 364 -27.91 -18.56 0.00
N PRO A 365 -29.12 -18.23 -0.50
CA PRO A 365 -29.47 -16.87 -0.90
C PRO A 365 -29.43 -15.92 0.32
N GLY A 366 -29.19 -14.64 0.07
CA GLY A 366 -29.19 -13.59 1.08
C GLY A 366 -27.89 -13.45 1.86
N LEU A 367 -26.77 -14.06 1.39
CA LEU A 367 -25.43 -13.89 1.94
C LEU A 367 -24.44 -13.56 0.85
N THR A 368 -23.65 -12.50 1.03
CA THR A 368 -22.44 -12.31 0.21
C THR A 368 -21.39 -13.35 0.61
N ARG A 369 -20.83 -14.07 -0.36
CA ARG A 369 -19.88 -15.16 -0.10
C ARG A 369 -18.49 -14.84 -0.58
N PHE A 370 -17.49 -15.22 0.23
CA PHE A 370 -16.06 -15.05 -0.03
C PHE A 370 -15.39 -16.43 0.04
N LEU A 371 -15.20 -17.04 -1.11
CA LEU A 371 -14.74 -18.42 -1.21
C LEU A 371 -13.26 -18.48 -1.57
N PRO A 372 -12.43 -19.31 -0.90
CA PRO A 372 -11.02 -19.48 -1.26
C PRO A 372 -10.87 -19.80 -2.74
N ALA A 373 -10.02 -19.02 -3.44
CA ALA A 373 -9.82 -19.13 -4.87
C ALA A 373 -8.35 -18.87 -5.23
N PHE A 374 -7.94 -19.39 -6.37
CA PHE A 374 -6.63 -19.14 -6.94
C PHE A 374 -6.75 -18.34 -8.23
N CYS A 375 -6.11 -17.19 -8.27
CA CYS A 375 -6.08 -16.30 -9.42
C CYS A 375 -4.69 -16.32 -10.07
N THR A 376 -4.65 -16.54 -11.39
CA THR A 376 -3.43 -16.43 -12.21
C THR A 376 -3.32 -15.00 -12.73
N PHE A 377 -2.44 -14.19 -12.13
CA PHE A 377 -2.33 -12.74 -12.38
C PHE A 377 -1.57 -12.34 -13.65
N ASN A 378 -1.00 -13.28 -14.42
CA ASN A 378 -0.27 -13.00 -15.64
C ASN A 378 -1.01 -13.51 -16.90
N PRO A 379 -2.17 -12.92 -17.26
CA PRO A 379 -2.88 -13.31 -18.46
C PRO A 379 -2.15 -12.80 -19.71
N PRO A 380 -2.41 -13.39 -20.89
CA PRO A 380 -2.00 -12.80 -22.18
C PRO A 380 -2.53 -11.37 -22.33
N PRO A 381 -1.86 -10.51 -23.12
CA PRO A 381 -2.31 -9.15 -23.37
C PRO A 381 -3.78 -9.07 -23.80
N GLY A 382 -4.55 -8.16 -23.19
CA GLY A 382 -5.97 -7.95 -23.50
C GLY A 382 -6.94 -8.95 -22.85
N GLN A 383 -6.46 -9.82 -21.96
CA GLN A 383 -7.30 -10.75 -21.20
C GLN A 383 -7.34 -10.40 -19.72
N PHE A 384 -8.43 -10.76 -19.04
CA PHE A 384 -8.50 -10.72 -17.58
C PHE A 384 -7.72 -11.88 -16.96
N PRO A 385 -7.16 -11.69 -15.74
CA PRO A 385 -6.67 -12.82 -14.94
C PRO A 385 -7.73 -13.91 -14.81
N SER A 386 -7.31 -15.17 -14.74
CA SER A 386 -8.22 -16.30 -14.56
C SER A 386 -8.29 -16.68 -13.10
N VAL A 387 -9.50 -16.90 -12.57
CA VAL A 387 -9.74 -17.34 -11.20
C VAL A 387 -10.52 -18.65 -11.16
N GLU A 388 -10.10 -19.55 -10.28
CA GLU A 388 -10.78 -20.82 -10.01
C GLU A 388 -10.95 -21.03 -8.51
N LEU A 389 -12.04 -21.71 -8.10
CA LEU A 389 -12.26 -22.08 -6.72
C LEU A 389 -11.27 -23.14 -6.28
N VAL A 390 -10.68 -22.95 -5.09
CA VAL A 390 -9.93 -24.01 -4.41
C VAL A 390 -10.92 -24.94 -3.73
N PRO A 391 -10.86 -26.26 -3.97
CA PRO A 391 -11.68 -27.21 -3.24
C PRO A 391 -11.46 -27.08 -1.72
N TRP A 392 -12.56 -26.86 -0.97
CA TRP A 392 -12.50 -26.63 0.47
C TRP A 392 -13.65 -27.31 1.21
N GLN A 393 -13.42 -27.64 2.50
CA GLN A 393 -14.38 -28.35 3.36
C GLN A 393 -15.15 -27.42 4.31
N GLY A 394 -14.96 -26.10 4.18
CA GLY A 394 -15.61 -25.10 5.03
C GLY A 394 -14.65 -24.15 5.73
N SER A 395 -15.19 -23.32 6.62
CA SER A 395 -14.48 -22.17 7.22
C SER A 395 -13.29 -22.54 8.14
N GLY A 396 -13.12 -23.82 8.46
CA GLY A 396 -11.96 -24.34 9.21
C GLY A 396 -10.82 -24.85 8.33
N ASP A 397 -10.97 -24.89 6.99
CA ASP A 397 -10.01 -25.52 6.08
C ASP A 397 -8.82 -24.58 5.74
N LEU A 398 -7.85 -24.56 6.66
CA LEU A 398 -6.59 -23.82 6.48
C LEU A 398 -5.77 -24.33 5.29
N ALA A 399 -5.83 -25.62 4.98
CA ALA A 399 -5.08 -26.18 3.86
C ALA A 399 -5.59 -25.65 2.52
N ALA A 400 -6.91 -25.50 2.38
CA ALA A 400 -7.51 -24.83 1.22
C ALA A 400 -7.13 -23.35 1.16
N GLN A 401 -7.21 -22.64 2.30
CA GLN A 401 -6.80 -21.23 2.36
C GLN A 401 -5.33 -21.02 1.98
N ALA A 402 -4.45 -21.91 2.43
CA ALA A 402 -3.02 -21.81 2.11
C ALA A 402 -2.69 -22.06 0.63
N ARG A 403 -3.57 -22.72 -0.11
CA ARG A 403 -3.47 -22.91 -1.57
C ARG A 403 -4.14 -21.77 -2.35
N ALA A 404 -4.97 -20.95 -1.70
CA ALA A 404 -5.62 -19.78 -2.30
C ALA A 404 -4.70 -18.56 -2.27
N ASN A 405 -4.87 -17.64 -3.21
CA ASN A 405 -4.23 -16.31 -3.18
C ASN A 405 -5.25 -15.17 -3.25
N CYS A 406 -6.54 -15.50 -3.21
CA CYS A 406 -7.65 -14.56 -3.19
C CYS A 406 -8.91 -15.25 -2.70
N PHE A 407 -9.99 -14.48 -2.57
CA PHE A 407 -11.33 -15.02 -2.33
C PHE A 407 -12.26 -14.56 -3.46
N LEU A 408 -12.94 -15.51 -4.12
CA LEU A 408 -14.00 -15.21 -5.08
C LEU A 408 -15.18 -14.60 -4.35
N VAL A 409 -15.68 -13.47 -4.85
CA VAL A 409 -16.87 -12.80 -4.29
C VAL A 409 -18.10 -13.25 -5.05
N ILE A 410 -19.10 -13.79 -4.33
CA ILE A 410 -20.42 -14.11 -4.90
C ILE A 410 -21.43 -13.22 -4.19
N PRO A 411 -22.10 -12.31 -4.93
CA PRO A 411 -23.13 -11.41 -4.36
C PRO A 411 -24.28 -12.13 -3.71
N GLU A 412 -25.00 -11.47 -2.78
CA GLU A 412 -26.07 -12.07 -1.99
C GLU A 412 -27.32 -12.46 -2.79
N ASP A 413 -27.52 -11.84 -3.94
CA ASP A 413 -28.62 -12.10 -4.88
C ASP A 413 -28.27 -13.14 -5.97
N THR A 414 -27.01 -13.61 -5.99
CA THR A 414 -26.48 -14.50 -7.01
C THR A 414 -26.39 -15.93 -6.48
N ALA A 415 -27.12 -16.85 -7.10
CA ALA A 415 -27.07 -18.26 -6.75
C ALA A 415 -25.83 -18.95 -7.32
N THR A 416 -25.48 -18.64 -8.58
CA THR A 416 -24.43 -19.29 -9.36
C THR A 416 -23.78 -18.28 -10.28
N LEU A 417 -22.45 -18.35 -10.42
CA LEU A 417 -21.68 -17.61 -11.43
C LEU A 417 -21.27 -18.59 -12.53
N GLN A 418 -21.35 -18.15 -13.79
CA GLN A 418 -21.05 -18.97 -14.95
C GLN A 418 -19.57 -18.91 -15.33
N ALA A 419 -19.05 -19.97 -15.92
CA ALA A 419 -17.71 -19.95 -16.51
C ALA A 419 -17.62 -18.83 -17.58
N GLY A 420 -16.51 -18.09 -17.56
CA GLY A 420 -16.26 -16.96 -18.47
C GLY A 420 -16.76 -15.61 -17.96
N GLU A 421 -17.60 -15.54 -16.93
CA GLU A 421 -18.04 -14.27 -16.33
C GLU A 421 -16.85 -13.50 -15.72
N ILE A 422 -16.94 -12.17 -15.78
CA ILE A 422 -16.02 -11.28 -15.04
C ILE A 422 -16.56 -11.12 -13.64
N VAL A 423 -15.77 -11.52 -12.69
CA VAL A 423 -16.12 -11.59 -11.26
C VAL A 423 -15.18 -10.75 -10.42
N GLN A 424 -15.64 -10.33 -9.26
CA GLN A 424 -14.82 -9.65 -8.28
C GLN A 424 -14.09 -10.68 -7.39
N ILE A 425 -12.84 -10.39 -7.07
CA ILE A 425 -12.04 -11.15 -6.12
C ILE A 425 -11.50 -10.21 -5.04
N LEU A 426 -11.51 -10.68 -3.78
CA LEU A 426 -10.84 -10.02 -2.66
C LEU A 426 -9.40 -10.54 -2.61
N LEU A 427 -8.42 -9.63 -2.66
CA LEU A 427 -7.00 -9.97 -2.58
C LEU A 427 -6.60 -10.24 -1.13
N SER A 428 -5.80 -11.28 -0.91
CA SER A 428 -5.24 -11.65 0.38
C SER A 428 -3.84 -11.07 0.59
#